data_95b8d06f95c75bf364631d0c7c91c206
#
_entry.id   95b8d06f95c75bf364631d0c7c91c206
#
_cell.length_a   1.000
_cell.length_b   1.000
_cell.length_c   1.000
_cell.angle_alpha   90.00
_cell.angle_beta   90.00
_cell.angle_gamma   90.00
#
_symmetry.space_group_name_H-M   'P 1'
#
loop_
_entity.id
_entity.type
_entity.pdbx_description
1 polymer ?
#
loop_
_entity_poly.entity_id
_entity_poly.type
_entity_poly.pdbx_seq_one_letter_code
_entity_poly.pdbx_strand_id
1 'polypeptide(L)'
;MNNIIKTDLGNKEIFSRNLKRYIDRSGKTQREIAEEIGVGQSTFTDWVKGRIYPRMDKVEKLANYFGIKKSDLVEDVNFGKSEISDKEQLVLDLFHRVPDEKKDILIKMLQAALDNQ
;
A
#
# COMPACT_ATOMS: atom_id res chain seq x y z
N MET A 1 -4.09 2.22 25.91
CA MET A 1 -4.40 1.73 25.81
C MET A 1 -5.19 1.03 24.93
N ASN A 2 -5.98 1.31 24.38
CA ASN A 2 -6.83 0.75 23.57
C ASN A 2 -6.36 0.38 22.27
N ASN A 3 -5.27 0.88 21.82
CA ASN A 3 -4.72 0.61 20.53
C ASN A 3 -4.36 -0.81 20.33
N ILE A 4 -3.99 -1.45 21.37
CA ILE A 4 -3.59 -2.84 21.30
C ILE A 4 -4.71 -3.71 20.81
N ILE A 5 -5.89 -3.40 21.26
CA ILE A 5 -7.03 -4.19 20.89
C ILE A 5 -7.31 -4.17 19.42
N LYS A 6 -7.17 -3.04 18.81
CA LYS A 6 -7.42 -2.93 17.40
C LYS A 6 -6.47 -3.76 16.59
N THR A 7 -5.25 -3.78 17.03
CA THR A 7 -4.23 -4.51 16.31
C THR A 7 -4.48 -6.00 16.36
N ASP A 8 -4.86 -6.48 17.52
CA ASP A 8 -5.05 -7.91 17.70
C ASP A 8 -6.19 -8.47 16.89
N LEU A 9 -7.20 -7.66 16.65
CA LEU A 9 -8.36 -8.14 15.95
C LEU A 9 -8.35 -7.88 14.47
N GLY A 10 -7.24 -7.33 13.98
CA GLY A 10 -7.20 -6.91 12.61
C GLY A 10 -7.84 -5.53 12.50
N ASN A 11 -7.17 -4.64 11.86
CA ASN A 11 -7.63 -3.27 11.77
C ASN A 11 -8.31 -3.03 10.43
N LYS A 12 -9.62 -2.86 10.48
CA LYS A 12 -10.41 -2.66 9.27
C LYS A 12 -9.98 -1.43 8.50
N GLU A 13 -9.59 -0.40 9.22
CA GLU A 13 -9.21 0.85 8.59
C GLU A 13 -7.87 0.74 7.90
N ILE A 14 -6.93 0.07 8.54
CA ILE A 14 -5.61 -0.13 7.94
C ILE A 14 -5.74 -1.00 6.70
N PHE A 15 -6.51 -2.08 6.80
CA PHE A 15 -6.73 -2.95 5.67
C PHE A 15 -7.39 -2.20 4.52
N SER A 16 -8.39 -1.40 4.83
CA SER A 16 -9.10 -0.61 3.84
C SER A 16 -8.16 0.33 3.10
N ARG A 17 -7.32 1.02 3.85
CA ARG A 17 -6.36 1.96 3.28
C ARG A 17 -5.38 1.25 2.36
N ASN A 18 -4.86 0.13 2.82
CA ASN A 18 -3.92 -0.63 2.02
C ASN A 18 -4.56 -1.18 0.76
N LEU A 19 -5.77 -1.71 0.90
CA LEU A 19 -6.49 -2.27 -0.23
C LEU A 19 -6.73 -1.21 -1.31
N LYS A 20 -7.15 -0.02 -0.89
CA LYS A 20 -7.37 1.06 -1.84
C LYS A 20 -6.11 1.40 -2.61
N ARG A 21 -4.98 1.38 -1.92
CA ARG A 21 -3.70 1.68 -2.57
C ARG A 21 -3.41 0.69 -3.69
N TYR A 22 -3.64 -0.58 -3.45
CA TYR A 22 -3.35 -1.58 -4.48
C TYR A 22 -4.39 -1.59 -5.58
N ILE A 23 -5.64 -1.28 -5.26
CA ILE A 23 -6.66 -1.12 -6.28
C ILE A 23 -6.26 0.01 -7.22
N ASP A 24 -5.85 1.14 -6.65
CA ASP A 24 -5.45 2.29 -7.46
C ASP A 24 -4.27 1.96 -8.36
N ARG A 25 -3.31 1.23 -7.81
CA ARG A 25 -2.12 0.86 -8.60
C ARG A 25 -2.44 -0.11 -9.71
N SER A 26 -3.45 -0.93 -9.52
CA SER A 26 -3.78 -1.96 -10.49
C SER A 26 -4.41 -1.40 -11.75
N GLY A 27 -4.99 -0.21 -11.67
CA GLY A 27 -5.70 0.36 -12.81
C GLY A 27 -7.03 -0.31 -13.08
N LYS A 28 -7.46 -1.21 -12.19
CA LYS A 28 -8.74 -1.90 -12.37
C LYS A 28 -9.78 -1.36 -11.41
N THR A 29 -11.03 -1.58 -11.75
CA THR A 29 -12.12 -1.15 -10.88
C THR A 29 -12.34 -2.17 -9.79
N GLN A 30 -13.02 -1.75 -8.74
CA GLN A 30 -13.39 -2.66 -7.66
C GLN A 30 -14.21 -3.82 -8.19
N ARG A 31 -15.08 -3.54 -9.11
CA ARG A 31 -15.95 -4.55 -9.70
C ARG A 31 -15.13 -5.61 -10.42
N GLU A 32 -14.18 -5.18 -11.21
CA GLU A 32 -13.33 -6.11 -11.95
C GLU A 32 -12.56 -7.02 -11.01
N ILE A 33 -11.98 -6.43 -9.98
CA ILE A 33 -11.20 -7.20 -9.04
C ILE A 33 -12.08 -8.19 -8.28
N ALA A 34 -13.23 -7.74 -7.81
CA ALA A 34 -14.15 -8.61 -7.09
C ALA A 34 -14.53 -9.81 -7.94
N GLU A 35 -14.81 -9.56 -9.20
CA GLU A 35 -15.19 -10.65 -10.10
C GLU A 35 -14.03 -11.61 -10.31
N GLU A 36 -12.84 -11.09 -10.47
CA GLU A 36 -11.68 -11.94 -10.75
C GLU A 36 -11.29 -12.80 -9.56
N ILE A 37 -11.50 -12.31 -8.36
CA ILE A 37 -11.17 -13.12 -7.19
C ILE A 37 -12.37 -13.90 -6.67
N GLY A 38 -13.54 -13.74 -7.32
CA GLY A 38 -14.71 -14.53 -6.97
C GLY A 38 -15.42 -14.11 -5.71
N VAL A 39 -15.47 -12.83 -5.45
CA VAL A 39 -16.13 -12.28 -4.26
C VAL A 39 -17.27 -11.37 -4.70
N GLY A 40 -18.35 -11.38 -3.94
CA GLY A 40 -19.49 -10.52 -4.25
C GLY A 40 -19.09 -9.06 -4.13
N GLN A 41 -19.69 -8.21 -4.94
CA GLN A 41 -19.38 -6.79 -4.93
C GLN A 41 -19.67 -6.14 -3.59
N SER A 42 -20.77 -6.56 -2.98
CA SER A 42 -21.17 -6.01 -1.70
C SER A 42 -20.11 -6.28 -0.63
N THR A 43 -19.61 -7.50 -0.60
CA THR A 43 -18.57 -7.89 0.35
C THR A 43 -17.29 -7.12 0.07
N PHE A 44 -16.92 -7.03 -1.19
CA PHE A 44 -15.70 -6.31 -1.55
C PHE A 44 -15.79 -4.84 -1.16
N THR A 45 -16.95 -4.25 -1.39
CA THR A 45 -17.19 -2.86 -1.00
C THR A 45 -17.06 -2.66 0.50
N ASP A 46 -17.54 -3.62 1.28
CA ASP A 46 -17.40 -3.54 2.73
C ASP A 46 -15.94 -3.54 3.16
N TRP A 47 -15.12 -4.31 2.47
CA TRP A 47 -13.67 -4.30 2.74
C TRP A 47 -13.06 -2.95 2.40
N VAL A 48 -13.42 -2.42 1.23
CA VAL A 48 -12.85 -1.15 0.77
C VAL A 48 -13.26 0.00 1.67
N LYS A 49 -14.46 -0.04 2.19
CA LYS A 49 -14.94 1.02 3.06
C LYS A 49 -14.57 0.84 4.52
N GLY A 50 -13.90 -0.25 4.84
CA GLY A 50 -13.46 -0.48 6.19
C GLY A 50 -14.57 -0.89 7.15
N ARG A 51 -15.64 -1.46 6.62
CA ARG A 51 -16.76 -1.92 7.44
C ARG A 51 -16.51 -3.29 8.02
N ILE A 52 -15.88 -4.16 7.24
CA ILE A 52 -15.66 -5.55 7.62
C ILE A 52 -14.21 -5.90 7.30
N TYR A 53 -13.60 -6.65 8.22
CA TYR A 53 -12.25 -7.17 7.98
C TYR A 53 -12.39 -8.55 7.34
N PRO A 54 -11.70 -8.83 6.25
CA PRO A 54 -11.85 -10.10 5.57
C PRO A 54 -11.21 -11.25 6.35
N ARG A 55 -11.66 -12.45 6.07
CA ARG A 55 -11.04 -13.64 6.66
C ARG A 55 -9.67 -13.82 6.02
N MET A 56 -8.80 -14.55 6.72
CA MET A 56 -7.43 -14.69 6.28
C MET A 56 -7.29 -15.34 4.90
N ASP A 57 -8.17 -16.27 4.58
CA ASP A 57 -8.11 -16.90 3.26
C ASP A 57 -8.39 -15.89 2.15
N LYS A 58 -9.23 -14.89 2.44
CA LYS A 58 -9.50 -13.86 1.45
C LYS A 58 -8.35 -12.87 1.36
N VAL A 59 -7.72 -12.59 2.49
CA VAL A 59 -6.54 -11.74 2.49
C VAL A 59 -5.45 -12.38 1.63
N GLU A 60 -5.28 -13.68 1.78
CA GLU A 60 -4.28 -14.40 1.01
C GLU A 60 -4.60 -14.35 -0.48
N LYS A 61 -5.87 -14.50 -0.81
CA LYS A 61 -6.30 -14.46 -2.20
C LYS A 61 -6.01 -13.10 -2.82
N LEU A 62 -6.30 -12.04 -2.07
CA LEU A 62 -6.02 -10.69 -2.54
C LEU A 62 -4.53 -10.45 -2.69
N ALA A 63 -3.75 -10.92 -1.73
CA ALA A 63 -2.29 -10.75 -1.81
C ALA A 63 -1.75 -11.43 -3.04
N ASN A 64 -2.20 -12.65 -3.31
CA ASN A 64 -1.77 -13.36 -4.50
C ASN A 64 -2.20 -12.64 -5.78
N TYR A 65 -3.41 -12.11 -5.75
CA TYR A 65 -3.92 -11.39 -6.92
C TYR A 65 -3.06 -10.17 -7.25
N PHE A 66 -2.69 -9.42 -6.24
CA PHE A 66 -1.85 -8.22 -6.44
C PHE A 66 -0.36 -8.53 -6.52
N GLY A 67 0.03 -9.77 -6.26
CA GLY A 67 1.45 -10.12 -6.28
C GLY A 67 2.23 -9.52 -5.14
N ILE A 68 1.61 -9.44 -3.97
CA ILE A 68 2.21 -8.85 -2.78
C ILE A 68 2.12 -9.81 -1.61
N LYS A 69 2.70 -9.42 -0.50
CA LYS A 69 2.64 -10.22 0.73
C LYS A 69 1.38 -9.90 1.49
N LYS A 70 0.91 -10.85 2.29
CA LYS A 70 -0.24 -10.59 3.15
C LYS A 70 0.03 -9.41 4.08
N SER A 71 1.24 -9.28 4.58
CA SER A 71 1.58 -8.16 5.46
C SER A 71 1.40 -6.82 4.78
N ASP A 72 1.56 -6.77 3.46
CA ASP A 72 1.38 -5.53 2.73
C ASP A 72 -0.08 -5.05 2.81
N LEU A 73 -1.00 -5.97 3.03
CA LEU A 73 -2.41 -5.61 3.14
C LEU A 73 -2.84 -5.34 4.57
N VAL A 74 -2.28 -6.08 5.52
CA VAL A 74 -2.81 -6.04 6.88
C VAL A 74 -2.02 -5.17 7.84
N GLU A 75 -0.79 -4.83 7.50
CA GLU A 75 0.02 -4.01 8.39
C GLU A 75 0.02 -2.57 7.95
N ASP A 76 0.16 -1.69 8.93
CA ASP A 76 0.21 -0.27 8.65
C ASP A 76 1.56 0.04 8.03
N VAL A 77 1.56 0.52 6.81
CA VAL A 77 2.82 0.79 6.11
C VAL A 77 3.62 1.87 6.81
N ASN A 78 2.98 2.68 7.63
CA ASN A 78 3.67 3.73 8.35
C ASN A 78 4.15 3.29 9.72
N PHE A 79 3.79 2.07 10.10
CA PHE A 79 4.14 1.58 11.42
C PHE A 79 5.65 1.34 11.49
N GLY A 80 6.29 1.91 12.51
CA GLY A 80 7.71 1.71 12.69
C GLY A 80 8.58 2.52 11.76
N LYS A 81 7.99 3.34 10.93
CA LYS A 81 8.74 4.20 10.03
C LYS A 81 8.45 5.65 10.36
N SER A 82 9.42 6.49 10.09
CA SER A 82 9.17 7.90 10.17
C SER A 82 8.22 8.27 9.07
N GLU A 83 7.40 9.26 9.33
CA GLU A 83 6.52 9.74 8.32
C GLU A 83 7.31 10.32 7.17
N ILE A 84 6.91 9.99 5.98
CA ILE A 84 7.55 10.52 4.80
C ILE A 84 6.72 11.71 4.34
N SER A 85 7.35 12.84 4.20
CA SER A 85 6.65 14.03 3.75
C SER A 85 6.21 13.86 2.32
N ASP A 86 5.26 14.70 1.89
CA ASP A 86 4.79 14.66 0.52
C ASP A 86 5.93 14.90 -0.46
N LYS A 87 6.86 15.76 -0.10
CA LYS A 87 8.00 16.03 -0.97
C LYS A 87 8.89 14.82 -1.10
N GLU A 88 9.12 14.13 0.00
CA GLU A 88 9.95 12.92 -0.03
C GLU A 88 9.28 11.84 -0.86
N GLN A 89 7.99 11.69 -0.72
CA GLN A 89 7.27 10.69 -1.51
C GLN A 89 7.35 11.02 -2.99
N LEU A 90 7.23 12.30 -3.34
CA LEU A 90 7.33 12.72 -4.71
C LEU A 90 8.71 12.37 -5.28
N VAL A 91 9.75 12.63 -4.50
CA VAL A 91 11.12 12.33 -4.94
C VAL A 91 11.27 10.84 -5.21
N LEU A 92 10.75 10.01 -4.32
CA LEU A 92 10.82 8.56 -4.51
C LEU A 92 10.09 8.13 -5.77
N ASP A 93 8.91 8.67 -5.99
CA ASP A 93 8.13 8.32 -7.17
C ASP A 93 8.84 8.71 -8.45
N LEU A 94 9.39 9.91 -8.46
CA LEU A 94 10.11 10.37 -9.64
C LEU A 94 11.37 9.55 -9.86
N PHE A 95 12.07 9.22 -8.78
CA PHE A 95 13.28 8.43 -8.88
C PHE A 95 13.01 7.08 -9.50
N HIS A 96 11.90 6.45 -9.13
CA HIS A 96 11.55 5.16 -9.68
C HIS A 96 11.25 5.20 -11.17
N ARG A 97 10.87 6.34 -11.68
CA ARG A 97 10.57 6.49 -13.11
C ARG A 97 11.80 6.77 -13.95
N VAL A 98 12.89 7.14 -13.31
CA VAL A 98 14.12 7.45 -14.02
C VAL A 98 14.79 6.15 -14.48
N PRO A 99 15.32 6.11 -15.70
CA PRO A 99 16.08 4.94 -16.15
C PRO A 99 17.27 4.69 -15.25
N ASP A 100 17.59 3.43 -15.04
CA ASP A 100 18.68 3.07 -14.13
C ASP A 100 19.99 3.75 -14.46
N GLU A 101 20.27 3.92 -15.73
CA GLU A 101 21.51 4.53 -16.15
C GLU A 101 21.63 5.99 -15.75
N LYS A 102 20.50 6.64 -15.46
CA LYS A 102 20.51 8.03 -15.05
C LYS A 102 20.38 8.21 -13.54
N LYS A 103 20.07 7.13 -12.84
CA LYS A 103 19.91 7.24 -11.38
C LYS A 103 21.19 7.63 -10.69
N ASP A 104 22.32 7.16 -11.19
CA ASP A 104 23.62 7.50 -10.60
C ASP A 104 23.89 9.01 -10.67
N ILE A 105 23.49 9.63 -11.77
CA ILE A 105 23.66 11.07 -11.92
C ILE A 105 22.86 11.80 -10.87
N LEU A 106 21.62 11.36 -10.63
CA LEU A 106 20.77 11.98 -9.63
C LEU A 106 21.36 11.84 -8.24
N ILE A 107 21.90 10.67 -7.94
CA ILE A 107 22.51 10.45 -6.64
C ILE A 107 23.68 11.38 -6.44
N LYS A 108 24.49 11.58 -7.47
CA LYS A 108 25.61 12.49 -7.37
C LYS A 108 25.16 13.92 -7.17
N MET A 109 24.06 14.30 -7.81
CA MET A 109 23.52 15.65 -7.63
C MET A 109 23.06 15.87 -6.19
N LEU A 110 22.42 14.85 -5.62
CA LEU A 110 21.98 14.96 -4.23
C LEU A 110 23.16 15.05 -3.28
N GLN A 111 24.22 14.28 -3.54
CA GLN A 111 25.42 14.33 -2.72
C GLN A 111 26.08 15.68 -2.80
N ALA A 112 26.11 16.25 -3.99
CA ALA A 112 26.70 17.58 -4.17
C ALA A 112 25.92 18.64 -3.38
N ALA A 113 24.61 18.49 -3.32
CA ALA A 113 23.79 19.42 -2.57
C ALA A 113 24.13 19.38 -1.08
N LEU A 114 24.44 18.19 -0.58
CA LEU A 114 24.86 18.06 0.80
C LEU A 114 26.23 18.67 1.05
N ASP A 115 27.14 18.44 0.11
CA ASP A 115 28.50 18.92 0.27
C ASP A 115 28.59 20.43 0.25
N ASN A 116 27.63 21.08 -0.32
CA ASN A 116 27.65 22.55 -0.40
C ASN A 116 27.08 23.24 0.83
N GLN A 117 26.74 22.50 1.83
CA GLN A 117 26.27 23.11 3.08
C GLN A 117 27.39 23.63 3.99
#